data_4aa15a0f01035cb2c71910ad5eb7e909
#
_entry.id   4aa15a0f01035cb2c71910ad5eb7e909
#
_cell.length_a   1.000
_cell.length_b   1.000
_cell.length_c   1.000
_cell.angle_alpha   90.00
_cell.angle_beta   90.00
_cell.angle_gamma   90.00
#
_symmetry.space_group_name_H-M   'P 1'
#
loop_
_entity.id
_entity.type
_entity.pdbx_description
1 polymer ?
#
loop_
_entity_poly.entity_id
_entity_poly.type
_entity_poly.pdbx_seq_one_letter_code
_entity_poly.pdbx_strand_id
1 'polypeptide(L)'
;MFQCAVEPWWVFKASAEEMAKTYHVYLFIADGHDELGTEFESLEKYAKDAAEYLRSKGIGMVDAMYGISMGGAAVIRFLATEDIPVKKAIIDAGITPYPYPKLICRLISVKDWIMIMLGTRSLRMMKLACPPERWTPKGEDPDTHYRALLEFYKQHYSPRTIYNVFWSTDNYSMPDPIPRVDTEIEYWYGEEEKRAREKEHDIEFVSRTYPQTVFREFKGLAHAELVMMFPERFAREVKKFLEK
;
A
#
# COMPACT_ATOMS: atom_id res chain seq x y z
N MET A 1 -5.90 -8.19 0.95
CA MET A 1 -5.01 -7.09 1.41
C MET A 1 -4.00 -6.80 0.31
N PHE A 2 -3.72 -5.53 0.03
CA PHE A 2 -2.69 -5.07 -0.91
C PHE A 2 -1.53 -4.45 -0.15
N GLN A 3 -0.31 -4.81 -0.50
CA GLN A 3 0.90 -4.39 0.19
C GLN A 3 1.37 -2.98 -0.17
N CYS A 4 2.27 -2.42 0.64
CA CYS A 4 2.99 -1.17 0.38
C CYS A 4 4.02 -1.33 -0.76
N ALA A 5 4.42 -0.21 -1.35
CA ALA A 5 5.52 -0.17 -2.31
C ALA A 5 6.85 -0.53 -1.66
N VAL A 6 7.67 -1.27 -2.41
CA VAL A 6 9.08 -1.54 -2.06
C VAL A 6 9.26 -2.17 -0.67
N GLU A 7 8.26 -2.90 -0.17
CA GLU A 7 8.37 -3.64 1.08
C GLU A 7 8.23 -5.15 0.82
N PRO A 8 9.05 -6.01 1.46
CA PRO A 8 8.88 -7.45 1.35
C PRO A 8 7.52 -7.90 1.90
N TRP A 9 6.92 -8.90 1.30
CA TRP A 9 5.62 -9.42 1.74
C TRP A 9 5.61 -9.85 3.22
N TRP A 10 6.74 -10.34 3.74
CA TRP A 10 6.83 -10.86 5.09
C TRP A 10 6.74 -9.77 6.18
N VAL A 11 6.94 -8.48 5.88
CA VAL A 11 6.68 -7.41 6.86
C VAL A 11 5.20 -7.26 7.17
N PHE A 12 4.30 -7.75 6.30
CA PHE A 12 2.85 -7.76 6.51
C PHE A 12 2.34 -9.08 7.12
N LYS A 13 3.22 -10.08 7.26
CA LYS A 13 2.86 -11.43 7.68
C LYS A 13 2.15 -11.43 9.04
N ALA A 14 2.71 -10.78 10.04
CA ALA A 14 2.14 -10.76 11.38
C ALA A 14 0.71 -10.18 11.40
N SER A 15 0.46 -9.10 10.66
CA SER A 15 -0.87 -8.50 10.56
C SER A 15 -1.84 -9.36 9.76
N ALA A 16 -1.37 -10.01 8.69
CA ALA A 16 -2.19 -10.94 7.93
C ALA A 16 -2.56 -12.18 8.76
N GLU A 17 -1.63 -12.75 9.53
CA GLU A 17 -1.88 -13.88 10.43
C GLU A 17 -2.84 -13.50 11.57
N GLU A 18 -2.71 -12.29 12.13
CA GLU A 18 -3.62 -11.80 13.15
C GLU A 18 -5.06 -11.68 12.62
N MET A 19 -5.21 -11.14 11.40
CA MET A 19 -6.50 -11.10 10.71
C MET A 19 -7.03 -12.48 10.36
N ALA A 20 -6.16 -13.42 9.99
CA ALA A 20 -6.53 -14.78 9.61
C ALA A 20 -7.10 -15.62 10.77
N LYS A 21 -6.95 -15.18 12.02
CA LYS A 21 -7.63 -15.79 13.17
C LYS A 21 -9.16 -15.68 13.09
N THR A 22 -9.68 -14.71 12.33
CA THR A 22 -11.11 -14.43 12.23
C THR A 22 -11.64 -14.46 10.80
N TYR A 23 -10.80 -14.11 9.81
CA TYR A 23 -11.19 -13.93 8.41
C TYR A 23 -10.38 -14.82 7.48
N HIS A 24 -10.93 -15.12 6.31
CA HIS A 24 -10.15 -15.69 5.22
C HIS A 24 -9.39 -14.56 4.52
N VAL A 25 -8.07 -14.53 4.66
CA VAL A 25 -7.22 -13.43 4.19
C VAL A 25 -6.46 -13.80 2.92
N TYR A 26 -6.57 -12.98 1.89
CA TYR A 26 -5.70 -13.00 0.71
C TYR A 26 -4.76 -11.81 0.79
N LEU A 27 -3.46 -12.06 0.86
CA LEU A 27 -2.42 -11.05 0.72
C LEU A 27 -1.93 -11.06 -0.73
N PHE A 28 -2.28 -10.03 -1.50
CA PHE A 28 -1.79 -9.85 -2.86
C PHE A 28 -0.39 -9.25 -2.83
N ILE A 29 0.56 -10.00 -3.35
CA ILE A 29 1.95 -9.59 -3.50
C ILE A 29 2.09 -9.09 -4.95
N ALA A 30 2.57 -7.87 -5.12
CA ALA A 30 2.78 -7.29 -6.43
C ALA A 30 3.97 -7.98 -7.14
N ASP A 31 3.89 -8.12 -8.45
CA ASP A 31 5.03 -8.53 -9.27
C ASP A 31 6.27 -7.70 -8.90
N GLY A 32 7.45 -8.30 -8.91
CA GLY A 32 8.69 -7.65 -8.50
C GLY A 32 8.86 -7.40 -7.00
N HIS A 33 7.88 -7.81 -6.19
CA HIS A 33 7.93 -7.79 -4.72
C HIS A 33 7.92 -9.22 -4.14
N ASP A 34 7.92 -10.18 -5.00
CA ASP A 34 8.03 -11.61 -4.72
C ASP A 34 9.49 -12.10 -4.86
N GLU A 35 9.70 -13.34 -4.55
CA GLU A 35 11.01 -14.01 -4.71
C GLU A 35 11.11 -14.75 -6.06
N LEU A 36 10.16 -14.53 -6.97
CA LEU A 36 10.03 -15.25 -8.23
C LEU A 36 10.78 -14.60 -9.40
N GLY A 37 11.36 -13.41 -9.17
CA GLY A 37 12.10 -12.67 -10.19
C GLY A 37 11.22 -12.00 -11.24
N THR A 38 9.95 -11.75 -10.90
CA THR A 38 9.04 -10.97 -11.74
C THR A 38 9.41 -9.48 -11.70
N GLU A 39 8.80 -8.67 -12.57
CA GLU A 39 8.95 -7.22 -12.55
C GLU A 39 7.60 -6.53 -12.43
N PHE A 40 7.50 -5.53 -11.58
CA PHE A 40 6.31 -4.70 -11.48
C PHE A 40 6.10 -3.91 -12.79
N GLU A 41 4.94 -4.06 -13.38
CA GLU A 41 4.58 -3.33 -14.60
C GLU A 41 3.86 -2.03 -14.30
N SER A 42 2.68 -2.15 -13.67
CA SER A 42 1.84 -1.00 -13.35
C SER A 42 0.82 -1.31 -12.24
N LEU A 43 0.28 -0.24 -11.67
CA LEU A 43 -0.79 -0.33 -10.68
C LEU A 43 -2.08 -0.89 -11.27
N GLU A 44 -2.36 -0.54 -12.52
CA GLU A 44 -3.51 -1.06 -13.27
C GLU A 44 -3.45 -2.58 -13.39
N LYS A 45 -2.27 -3.12 -13.75
CA LYS A 45 -2.07 -4.56 -13.82
C LYS A 45 -2.23 -5.19 -12.44
N TYR A 46 -1.65 -4.62 -11.41
CA TYR A 46 -1.74 -5.15 -10.04
C TYR A 46 -3.19 -5.27 -9.55
N ALA A 47 -4.01 -4.23 -9.76
CA ALA A 47 -5.43 -4.27 -9.41
C ALA A 47 -6.20 -5.31 -10.25
N LYS A 48 -5.91 -5.39 -11.55
CA LYS A 48 -6.53 -6.34 -12.48
C LYS A 48 -6.18 -7.79 -12.13
N ASP A 49 -4.90 -8.09 -11.87
CA ASP A 49 -4.45 -9.44 -11.53
C ASP A 49 -5.11 -9.93 -10.23
N ALA A 50 -5.29 -9.04 -9.26
CA ALA A 50 -6.02 -9.36 -8.03
C ALA A 50 -7.49 -9.73 -8.33
N ALA A 51 -8.16 -8.99 -9.20
CA ALA A 51 -9.53 -9.29 -9.61
C ALA A 51 -9.61 -10.61 -10.39
N GLU A 52 -8.69 -10.87 -11.32
CA GLU A 52 -8.61 -12.12 -12.05
C GLU A 52 -8.39 -13.31 -11.13
N TYR A 53 -7.52 -13.16 -10.13
CA TYR A 53 -7.31 -14.19 -9.11
C TYR A 53 -8.60 -14.47 -8.32
N LEU A 54 -9.29 -13.44 -7.85
CA LEU A 54 -10.56 -13.61 -7.12
C LEU A 54 -11.60 -14.33 -7.98
N ARG A 55 -11.76 -13.94 -9.25
CA ARG A 55 -12.66 -14.63 -10.20
C ARG A 55 -12.26 -16.10 -10.37
N SER A 56 -10.97 -16.41 -10.48
CA SER A 56 -10.46 -17.78 -10.62
C SER A 56 -10.79 -18.67 -9.42
N LYS A 57 -10.99 -18.05 -8.24
CA LYS A 57 -11.42 -18.72 -7.00
C LYS A 57 -12.94 -18.77 -6.82
N GLY A 58 -13.70 -18.28 -7.81
CA GLY A 58 -15.17 -18.20 -7.73
C GLY A 58 -15.67 -17.13 -6.75
N ILE A 59 -14.83 -16.16 -6.39
CA ILE A 59 -15.18 -15.08 -5.46
C ILE A 59 -15.83 -13.97 -6.27
N GLY A 60 -17.16 -13.90 -6.20
CA GLY A 60 -17.97 -12.89 -6.91
C GLY A 60 -18.22 -11.63 -6.08
N MET A 61 -17.80 -11.58 -4.82
CA MET A 61 -17.94 -10.42 -3.94
C MET A 61 -16.88 -10.49 -2.83
N VAL A 62 -16.35 -9.35 -2.42
CA VAL A 62 -15.36 -9.23 -1.34
C VAL A 62 -16.02 -8.53 -0.15
N ASP A 63 -15.97 -9.15 1.04
CA ASP A 63 -16.53 -8.53 2.25
C ASP A 63 -15.69 -7.34 2.71
N ALA A 64 -14.34 -7.45 2.62
CA ALA A 64 -13.45 -6.37 3.01
C ALA A 64 -12.20 -6.30 2.11
N MET A 65 -11.79 -5.09 1.77
CA MET A 65 -10.55 -4.81 1.06
C MET A 65 -9.70 -3.81 1.85
N TYR A 66 -8.43 -4.12 2.03
CA TYR A 66 -7.46 -3.24 2.68
C TYR A 66 -6.26 -3.02 1.76
N GLY A 67 -5.78 -1.80 1.69
CA GLY A 67 -4.53 -1.49 0.99
C GLY A 67 -3.81 -0.32 1.62
N ILE A 68 -2.48 -0.44 1.73
CA ILE A 68 -1.60 0.58 2.28
C ILE A 68 -0.74 1.21 1.19
N SER A 69 -0.64 2.55 1.16
CA SER A 69 0.23 3.29 0.24
C SER A 69 -0.06 2.92 -1.23
N MET A 70 0.87 2.31 -1.97
CA MET A 70 0.64 1.71 -3.29
C MET A 70 -0.57 0.75 -3.28
N GLY A 71 -0.69 -0.06 -2.23
CA GLY A 71 -1.85 -0.95 -2.07
C GLY A 71 -3.15 -0.18 -1.88
N GLY A 72 -3.11 0.98 -1.21
CA GLY A 72 -4.25 1.90 -1.11
C GLY A 72 -4.65 2.48 -2.47
N ALA A 73 -3.67 2.84 -3.30
CA ALA A 73 -3.90 3.23 -4.69
C ALA A 73 -4.53 2.07 -5.50
N ALA A 74 -4.08 0.83 -5.28
CA ALA A 74 -4.67 -0.35 -5.91
C ALA A 74 -6.13 -0.55 -5.48
N VAL A 75 -6.48 -0.31 -4.22
CA VAL A 75 -7.89 -0.33 -3.76
C VAL A 75 -8.71 0.75 -4.45
N ILE A 76 -8.22 2.00 -4.51
CA ILE A 76 -8.89 3.10 -5.23
C ILE A 76 -9.17 2.71 -6.68
N ARG A 77 -8.15 2.17 -7.36
CA ARG A 77 -8.25 1.74 -8.75
C ARG A 77 -9.22 0.56 -8.91
N PHE A 78 -9.12 -0.46 -8.05
CA PHE A 78 -9.98 -1.64 -8.06
C PHE A 78 -11.46 -1.25 -7.94
N LEU A 79 -11.80 -0.40 -6.98
CA LEU A 79 -13.18 0.08 -6.79
C LEU A 79 -13.74 0.81 -8.02
N ALA A 80 -12.87 1.47 -8.80
CA ALA A 80 -13.27 2.23 -9.96
C ALA A 80 -13.37 1.40 -11.26
N THR A 81 -12.70 0.25 -11.34
CA THR A 81 -12.51 -0.44 -12.63
C THR A 81 -12.91 -1.90 -12.65
N GLU A 82 -12.98 -2.55 -11.50
CA GLU A 82 -13.28 -3.97 -11.44
C GLU A 82 -14.77 -4.19 -11.12
N ASP A 83 -15.33 -5.26 -11.69
CA ASP A 83 -16.74 -5.64 -11.57
C ASP A 83 -17.04 -6.53 -10.36
N ILE A 84 -16.06 -6.73 -9.46
CA ILE A 84 -16.25 -7.47 -8.21
C ILE A 84 -16.67 -6.50 -7.11
N PRO A 85 -17.91 -6.56 -6.60
CA PRO A 85 -18.36 -5.70 -5.52
C PRO A 85 -17.54 -5.89 -4.25
N VAL A 86 -17.23 -4.79 -3.60
CA VAL A 86 -16.55 -4.75 -2.30
C VAL A 86 -17.49 -4.10 -1.29
N LYS A 87 -17.82 -4.78 -0.19
CA LYS A 87 -18.72 -4.21 0.81
C LYS A 87 -18.07 -3.10 1.61
N LYS A 88 -16.86 -3.35 2.11
CA LYS A 88 -16.09 -2.40 2.93
C LYS A 88 -14.66 -2.27 2.44
N ALA A 89 -14.13 -1.06 2.42
CA ALA A 89 -12.76 -0.80 2.00
C ALA A 89 -12.02 0.09 3.00
N ILE A 90 -10.78 -0.25 3.29
CA ILE A 90 -9.85 0.59 4.03
C ILE A 90 -8.73 0.99 3.08
N ILE A 91 -8.61 2.27 2.84
CA ILE A 91 -7.54 2.90 2.07
C ILE A 91 -6.59 3.54 3.08
N ASP A 92 -5.47 2.89 3.35
CA ASP A 92 -4.51 3.34 4.36
C ASP A 92 -3.40 4.14 3.67
N ALA A 93 -3.36 5.46 3.90
CA ALA A 93 -2.43 6.40 3.25
C ALA A 93 -2.27 6.13 1.74
N GLY A 94 -3.40 5.82 1.08
CA GLY A 94 -3.41 5.45 -0.35
C GLY A 94 -3.01 6.63 -1.22
N ILE A 95 -2.04 6.40 -2.10
CA ILE A 95 -1.52 7.42 -3.01
C ILE A 95 -2.51 7.63 -4.16
N THR A 96 -2.69 8.89 -4.56
CA THR A 96 -3.58 9.26 -5.66
C THR A 96 -2.80 9.88 -6.83
N PRO A 97 -3.33 9.83 -8.08
CA PRO A 97 -2.61 10.35 -9.23
C PRO A 97 -2.31 11.85 -9.07
N TYR A 98 -1.09 12.26 -9.38
CA TYR A 98 -0.71 13.65 -9.34
C TYR A 98 -1.44 14.50 -10.40
N PRO A 99 -1.91 15.70 -10.03
CA PRO A 99 -2.58 16.63 -10.96
C PRO A 99 -1.60 17.45 -11.80
N TYR A 100 -0.37 16.96 -11.98
CA TYR A 100 0.69 17.71 -12.66
C TYR A 100 0.90 17.24 -14.11
N PRO A 101 1.47 18.10 -14.98
CA PRO A 101 1.91 17.66 -16.30
C PRO A 101 2.88 16.47 -16.22
N LYS A 102 2.77 15.53 -17.16
CA LYS A 102 3.55 14.28 -17.18
C LYS A 102 5.07 14.47 -17.02
N LEU A 103 5.62 15.59 -17.52
CA LEU A 103 7.05 15.89 -17.36
C LEU A 103 7.41 16.12 -15.89
N ILE A 104 6.57 16.84 -15.13
CA ILE A 104 6.77 17.10 -13.70
C ILE A 104 6.63 15.78 -12.93
N CYS A 105 5.59 15.00 -13.22
CA CYS A 105 5.42 13.68 -12.61
C CYS A 105 6.64 12.78 -12.84
N ARG A 106 7.21 12.81 -14.06
CA ARG A 106 8.42 12.04 -14.37
C ARG A 106 9.63 12.47 -13.55
N LEU A 107 9.81 13.78 -13.34
CA LEU A 107 10.90 14.29 -12.49
C LEU A 107 10.72 13.87 -11.03
N ILE A 108 9.50 13.87 -10.53
CA ILE A 108 9.17 13.41 -9.17
C ILE A 108 9.48 11.91 -9.06
N SER A 109 8.98 11.09 -9.98
CA SER A 109 9.23 9.63 -9.97
C SER A 109 10.73 9.28 -10.08
N VAL A 110 11.51 10.03 -10.87
CA VAL A 110 12.97 9.85 -10.95
C VAL A 110 13.63 10.21 -9.63
N LYS A 111 13.21 11.32 -8.98
CA LYS A 111 13.73 11.71 -7.67
C LYS A 111 13.45 10.60 -6.63
N ASP A 112 12.23 10.10 -6.58
CA ASP A 112 11.84 9.06 -5.62
C ASP A 112 12.56 7.74 -5.92
N TRP A 113 12.70 7.38 -7.19
CA TRP A 113 13.50 6.24 -7.62
C TRP A 113 14.95 6.34 -7.13
N ILE A 114 15.63 7.50 -7.29
CA ILE A 114 17.00 7.71 -6.80
C ILE A 114 17.05 7.55 -5.28
N MET A 115 16.13 8.15 -4.56
CA MET A 115 16.09 8.10 -3.08
C MET A 115 15.92 6.66 -2.59
N ILE A 116 15.01 5.91 -3.18
CA ILE A 116 14.75 4.51 -2.81
C ILE A 116 15.91 3.61 -3.23
N MET A 117 16.48 3.81 -4.41
CA MET A 117 17.68 3.07 -4.84
C MET A 117 18.85 3.26 -3.86
N LEU A 118 19.04 4.45 -3.33
CA LEU A 118 20.05 4.70 -2.30
C LEU A 118 19.68 4.03 -0.96
N GLY A 119 18.44 4.14 -0.53
CA GLY A 119 17.93 3.52 0.68
C GLY A 119 18.06 2.00 0.65
N THR A 120 17.57 1.37 -0.40
CA THR A 120 17.57 -0.09 -0.58
C THR A 120 18.93 -0.70 -0.92
N ARG A 121 19.97 0.09 -1.04
CA ARG A 121 21.36 -0.38 -1.30
C ARG A 121 22.34 -0.07 -0.18
N SER A 122 21.93 0.70 0.83
CA SER A 122 22.80 1.14 1.92
C SER A 122 22.12 1.00 3.27
N LEU A 123 22.68 0.13 4.13
CA LEU A 123 22.21 -0.07 5.52
C LEU A 123 22.17 1.25 6.32
N ARG A 124 23.17 2.12 6.11
CA ARG A 124 23.23 3.43 6.79
C ARG A 124 22.07 4.34 6.35
N MET A 125 21.79 4.39 5.06
CA MET A 125 20.69 5.22 4.52
C MET A 125 19.33 4.67 4.94
N MET A 126 19.17 3.35 4.96
CA MET A 126 17.97 2.70 5.43
C MET A 126 17.67 3.04 6.89
N LYS A 127 18.66 2.89 7.79
CA LYS A 127 18.50 3.22 9.21
C LYS A 127 18.29 4.72 9.47
N LEU A 128 18.79 5.58 8.59
CA LEU A 128 18.54 7.03 8.67
C LEU A 128 17.09 7.37 8.26
N ALA A 129 16.58 6.72 7.21
CA ALA A 129 15.22 6.93 6.73
C ALA A 129 14.16 6.32 7.65
N CYS A 130 14.45 5.12 8.16
CA CYS A 130 13.61 4.34 9.05
C CYS A 130 14.42 4.02 10.32
N PRO A 131 14.33 4.83 11.38
CA PRO A 131 15.10 4.61 12.62
C PRO A 131 14.77 3.26 13.26
N PRO A 132 15.77 2.43 13.63
CA PRO A 132 15.57 1.08 14.14
C PRO A 132 14.70 0.99 15.40
N GLU A 133 14.73 2.00 16.24
CA GLU A 133 13.94 2.07 17.49
C GLU A 133 12.42 2.08 17.20
N ARG A 134 12.04 2.53 16.02
CA ARG A 134 10.64 2.64 15.59
C ARG A 134 10.24 1.53 14.63
N TRP A 135 11.18 1.10 13.77
CA TRP A 135 10.90 0.26 12.62
C TRP A 135 11.49 -1.16 12.72
N THR A 136 11.78 -1.59 13.94
CA THR A 136 12.11 -3.01 14.20
C THR A 136 10.94 -3.67 14.91
N PRO A 137 10.41 -4.79 14.39
CA PRO A 137 9.36 -5.53 15.07
C PRO A 137 9.78 -5.93 16.49
N LYS A 138 8.81 -5.91 17.41
CA LYS A 138 9.05 -6.20 18.82
C LYS A 138 9.64 -7.60 18.99
N GLY A 139 10.79 -7.67 19.64
CA GLY A 139 11.50 -8.93 19.94
C GLY A 139 12.52 -9.34 18.87
N GLU A 140 12.63 -8.59 17.77
CA GLU A 140 13.69 -8.80 16.79
C GLU A 140 14.95 -7.98 17.13
N ASP A 141 16.12 -8.49 16.71
CA ASP A 141 17.35 -7.73 16.74
C ASP A 141 17.41 -6.75 15.56
N PRO A 142 17.59 -5.43 15.82
CA PRO A 142 17.58 -4.42 14.77
C PRO A 142 18.59 -4.66 13.64
N ASP A 143 19.81 -5.09 13.99
CA ASP A 143 20.84 -5.32 12.99
C ASP A 143 20.52 -6.49 12.07
N THR A 144 19.99 -7.56 12.63
CA THR A 144 19.54 -8.74 11.89
C THR A 144 18.38 -8.37 10.97
N HIS A 145 17.37 -7.67 11.48
CA HIS A 145 16.20 -7.23 10.72
C HIS A 145 16.60 -6.38 9.50
N TYR A 146 17.39 -5.34 9.71
CA TYR A 146 17.81 -4.43 8.64
C TYR A 146 18.76 -5.06 7.62
N ARG A 147 19.57 -6.03 8.03
CA ARG A 147 20.38 -6.80 7.09
C ARG A 147 19.53 -7.71 6.21
N ALA A 148 18.50 -8.34 6.79
CA ALA A 148 17.56 -9.16 6.02
C ALA A 148 16.80 -8.31 4.99
N LEU A 149 16.30 -7.13 5.38
CA LEU A 149 15.69 -6.16 4.45
C LEU A 149 16.65 -5.77 3.32
N LEU A 150 17.88 -5.38 3.67
CA LEU A 150 18.87 -4.94 2.69
C LEU A 150 19.21 -6.04 1.69
N GLU A 151 19.35 -7.27 2.17
CA GLU A 151 19.65 -8.42 1.34
C GLU A 151 18.49 -8.70 0.39
N PHE A 152 17.26 -8.73 0.90
CA PHE A 152 16.06 -8.92 0.12
C PHE A 152 15.95 -7.86 -0.99
N TYR A 153 16.13 -6.59 -0.68
CA TYR A 153 16.09 -5.51 -1.67
C TYR A 153 17.15 -5.66 -2.76
N LYS A 154 18.37 -6.06 -2.40
CA LYS A 154 19.44 -6.27 -3.38
C LYS A 154 19.19 -7.43 -4.31
N GLN A 155 18.56 -8.49 -3.81
CA GLN A 155 18.33 -9.73 -4.56
C GLN A 155 17.08 -9.63 -5.45
N HIS A 156 16.01 -9.01 -4.96
CA HIS A 156 14.69 -9.13 -5.57
C HIS A 156 14.18 -7.84 -6.21
N TYR A 157 14.68 -6.65 -5.82
CA TYR A 157 14.20 -5.41 -6.41
C TYR A 157 15.09 -4.91 -7.55
N SER A 158 14.60 -5.06 -8.77
CA SER A 158 15.27 -4.47 -9.94
C SER A 158 15.09 -2.94 -9.95
N PRO A 159 16.05 -2.19 -10.52
CA PRO A 159 15.89 -0.75 -10.73
C PRO A 159 14.64 -0.40 -11.54
N ARG A 160 14.21 -1.27 -12.45
CA ARG A 160 13.03 -1.11 -13.29
C ARG A 160 11.76 -1.27 -12.46
N THR A 161 11.67 -2.30 -11.62
CA THR A 161 10.55 -2.48 -10.69
C THR A 161 10.36 -1.24 -9.81
N ILE A 162 11.44 -0.73 -9.18
CA ILE A 162 11.37 0.46 -8.33
C ILE A 162 10.87 1.67 -9.12
N TYR A 163 11.40 1.90 -10.33
CA TYR A 163 10.95 3.01 -11.17
C TYR A 163 9.47 2.88 -11.54
N ASN A 164 9.05 1.70 -12.00
CA ASN A 164 7.67 1.46 -12.42
C ASN A 164 6.68 1.60 -11.26
N VAL A 165 7.08 1.20 -10.04
CA VAL A 165 6.26 1.39 -8.83
C VAL A 165 5.94 2.86 -8.62
N PHE A 166 6.96 3.74 -8.54
CA PHE A 166 6.73 5.18 -8.31
C PHE A 166 6.03 5.84 -9.49
N TRP A 167 6.49 5.56 -10.72
CA TRP A 167 5.84 6.11 -11.91
C TRP A 167 4.37 5.74 -11.98
N SER A 168 4.05 4.47 -11.81
CA SER A 168 2.68 3.99 -11.94
C SER A 168 1.79 4.44 -10.79
N THR A 169 2.29 4.37 -9.55
CA THR A 169 1.49 4.75 -8.37
C THR A 169 1.11 6.23 -8.37
N ASP A 170 2.00 7.09 -8.86
CA ASP A 170 1.75 8.53 -8.96
C ASP A 170 0.98 8.94 -10.23
N ASN A 171 0.80 8.02 -11.19
CA ASN A 171 0.26 8.35 -12.51
C ASN A 171 -0.75 7.33 -13.06
N TYR A 172 -1.31 6.47 -12.22
CA TYR A 172 -2.31 5.51 -12.71
C TYR A 172 -3.54 6.20 -13.27
N SER A 173 -4.15 5.57 -14.25
CA SER A 173 -5.35 6.09 -14.90
C SER A 173 -6.59 5.78 -14.09
N MET A 174 -7.52 6.72 -14.06
CA MET A 174 -8.87 6.51 -13.54
C MET A 174 -9.87 6.64 -14.69
N PRO A 175 -10.99 5.91 -14.66
CA PRO A 175 -12.05 6.11 -15.64
C PRO A 175 -12.66 7.52 -15.51
N ASP A 176 -13.16 8.05 -16.62
CA ASP A 176 -13.89 9.31 -16.64
C ASP A 176 -15.22 9.09 -17.39
N PRO A 177 -16.36 9.21 -16.71
CA PRO A 177 -16.54 9.49 -15.27
C PRO A 177 -16.12 8.29 -14.39
N ILE A 178 -15.70 8.58 -13.15
CA ILE A 178 -15.46 7.53 -12.14
C ILE A 178 -16.82 6.97 -11.70
N PRO A 179 -17.01 5.63 -11.74
CA PRO A 179 -18.28 5.01 -11.35
C PRO A 179 -18.55 5.21 -9.84
N ARG A 180 -19.83 5.35 -9.52
CA ARG A 180 -20.25 5.33 -8.11
C ARG A 180 -20.17 3.92 -7.57
N VAL A 181 -19.75 3.79 -6.33
CA VAL A 181 -19.68 2.52 -5.61
C VAL A 181 -20.47 2.61 -4.30
N ASP A 182 -21.15 1.53 -3.94
CA ASP A 182 -21.91 1.42 -2.67
C ASP A 182 -21.02 0.93 -1.51
N THR A 183 -19.71 0.84 -1.73
CA THR A 183 -18.71 0.43 -0.75
C THR A 183 -18.66 1.41 0.41
N GLU A 184 -18.73 0.92 1.64
CA GLU A 184 -18.36 1.72 2.84
C GLU A 184 -16.84 1.88 2.86
N ILE A 185 -16.34 3.12 2.95
CA ILE A 185 -14.91 3.40 2.84
C ILE A 185 -14.42 4.15 4.07
N GLU A 186 -13.36 3.65 4.70
CA GLU A 186 -12.53 4.44 5.61
C GLU A 186 -11.18 4.75 4.93
N TYR A 187 -10.75 6.02 4.98
CA TYR A 187 -9.40 6.43 4.61
C TYR A 187 -8.59 6.67 5.88
N TRP A 188 -7.57 5.84 6.08
CA TRP A 188 -6.71 5.89 7.26
C TRP A 188 -5.40 6.62 6.96
N TYR A 189 -4.85 7.29 7.94
CA TYR A 189 -3.51 7.91 7.85
C TYR A 189 -2.92 8.14 9.22
N GLY A 190 -1.59 8.17 9.31
CA GLY A 190 -0.87 8.52 10.52
C GLY A 190 -0.79 10.04 10.70
N GLU A 191 -0.77 10.51 11.97
CA GLU A 191 -0.54 11.92 12.28
C GLU A 191 0.82 12.41 11.76
N GLU A 192 1.84 11.52 11.78
CA GLU A 192 3.22 11.81 11.39
C GLU A 192 3.54 11.42 9.94
N GLU A 193 2.54 11.48 9.05
CA GLU A 193 2.80 11.30 7.61
C GLU A 193 3.82 12.33 7.12
N LYS A 194 4.99 11.88 6.65
CA LYS A 194 6.06 12.77 6.16
C LYS A 194 5.68 13.52 4.89
N ARG A 195 4.67 13.05 4.17
CA ARG A 195 4.16 13.62 2.92
C ARG A 195 2.94 14.54 3.17
N ALA A 196 3.04 15.48 4.11
CA ALA A 196 1.91 16.30 4.55
C ALA A 196 1.14 16.98 3.40
N ARG A 197 1.82 17.56 2.39
CA ARG A 197 1.16 18.19 1.22
C ARG A 197 0.49 17.18 0.31
N GLU A 198 1.07 16.00 0.17
CA GLU A 198 0.52 14.91 -0.63
C GLU A 198 -0.66 14.27 0.09
N LYS A 199 -0.59 14.14 1.42
CA LYS A 199 -1.73 13.70 2.24
C LYS A 199 -2.97 14.58 2.03
N GLU A 200 -2.83 15.90 2.01
CA GLU A 200 -3.94 16.82 1.73
C GLU A 200 -4.51 16.61 0.33
N HIS A 201 -3.66 16.42 -0.68
CA HIS A 201 -4.08 16.10 -2.04
C HIS A 201 -4.81 14.76 -2.11
N ASP A 202 -4.27 13.72 -1.46
CA ASP A 202 -4.87 12.38 -1.45
C ASP A 202 -6.26 12.41 -0.76
N ILE A 203 -6.38 13.10 0.38
CA ILE A 203 -7.65 13.29 1.08
C ILE A 203 -8.66 14.02 0.18
N GLU A 204 -8.25 15.10 -0.49
CA GLU A 204 -9.11 15.85 -1.39
C GLU A 204 -9.57 14.98 -2.58
N PHE A 205 -8.64 14.25 -3.20
CA PHE A 205 -8.96 13.36 -4.31
C PHE A 205 -9.98 12.29 -3.90
N VAL A 206 -9.72 11.58 -2.79
CA VAL A 206 -10.60 10.51 -2.30
C VAL A 206 -11.97 11.06 -1.87
N SER A 207 -12.00 12.23 -1.22
CA SER A 207 -13.25 12.90 -0.81
C SER A 207 -14.14 13.27 -2.01
N ARG A 208 -13.54 13.68 -3.12
CA ARG A 208 -14.29 13.98 -4.37
C ARG A 208 -14.71 12.71 -5.10
N THR A 209 -13.84 11.71 -5.12
CA THR A 209 -14.06 10.46 -5.86
C THR A 209 -15.09 9.57 -5.16
N TYR A 210 -14.97 9.46 -3.84
CA TYR A 210 -15.82 8.64 -2.97
C TYR A 210 -16.35 9.48 -1.80
N PRO A 211 -17.42 10.29 -2.01
CA PRO A 211 -17.90 11.24 -1.00
C PRO A 211 -18.38 10.62 0.31
N GLN A 212 -18.68 9.31 0.31
CA GLN A 212 -19.08 8.54 1.49
C GLN A 212 -17.90 8.17 2.42
N THR A 213 -16.65 8.51 2.03
CA THR A 213 -15.46 8.11 2.78
C THR A 213 -15.39 8.78 4.15
N VAL A 214 -15.13 7.99 5.17
CA VAL A 214 -14.83 8.45 6.54
C VAL A 214 -13.31 8.51 6.71
N PHE A 215 -12.78 9.68 7.06
CA PHE A 215 -11.34 9.89 7.28
C PHE A 215 -10.97 9.65 8.73
N ARG A 216 -9.87 8.93 8.96
CA ARG A 216 -9.44 8.52 10.28
C ARG A 216 -7.95 8.69 10.50
N GLU A 217 -7.59 9.59 11.42
CA GLU A 217 -6.21 9.83 11.83
C GLU A 217 -5.78 8.94 12.98
N PHE A 218 -4.58 8.37 12.90
CA PHE A 218 -3.95 7.60 13.96
C PHE A 218 -2.84 8.42 14.63
N LYS A 219 -3.09 8.88 15.84
CA LYS A 219 -2.18 9.69 16.64
C LYS A 219 -0.84 9.01 16.89
N GLY A 220 0.26 9.74 16.69
CA GLY A 220 1.63 9.32 16.93
C GLY A 220 2.15 8.25 15.95
N LEU A 221 1.39 7.91 14.90
CA LEU A 221 1.83 6.94 13.90
C LEU A 221 2.31 7.62 12.62
N ALA A 222 3.35 7.01 12.02
CA ALA A 222 3.85 7.35 10.70
C ALA A 222 3.24 6.46 9.62
N HIS A 223 3.66 6.69 8.37
CA HIS A 223 3.24 5.94 7.17
C HIS A 223 3.42 4.43 7.33
N ALA A 224 2.37 3.64 7.12
CA ALA A 224 2.36 2.17 7.21
C ALA A 224 2.68 1.58 8.60
N GLU A 225 2.98 2.38 9.59
CA GLU A 225 3.45 1.90 10.90
C GLU A 225 2.41 1.03 11.62
N LEU A 226 1.12 1.35 11.47
CA LEU A 226 0.05 0.57 12.11
C LEU A 226 0.07 -0.89 11.66
N VAL A 227 0.10 -1.11 10.36
CA VAL A 227 0.02 -2.47 9.78
C VAL A 227 1.34 -3.23 9.93
N MET A 228 2.47 -2.54 9.93
CA MET A 228 3.79 -3.18 9.98
C MET A 228 4.26 -3.46 11.40
N MET A 229 4.01 -2.54 12.34
CA MET A 229 4.59 -2.60 13.69
C MET A 229 3.60 -2.98 14.78
N PHE A 230 2.28 -2.87 14.53
CA PHE A 230 1.26 -3.10 15.56
C PHE A 230 0.16 -4.07 15.08
N PRO A 231 0.48 -5.34 14.76
CA PRO A 231 -0.45 -6.29 14.14
C PRO A 231 -1.74 -6.49 14.93
N GLU A 232 -1.67 -6.64 16.24
CA GLU A 232 -2.86 -6.79 17.09
C GLU A 232 -3.75 -5.53 17.12
N ARG A 233 -3.11 -4.34 17.15
CA ARG A 233 -3.84 -3.07 17.07
C ARG A 233 -4.47 -2.89 15.70
N PHE A 234 -3.73 -3.19 14.65
CA PHE A 234 -4.23 -3.17 13.28
C PHE A 234 -5.47 -4.04 13.13
N ALA A 235 -5.38 -5.33 13.50
CA ALA A 235 -6.50 -6.26 13.41
C ALA A 235 -7.73 -5.79 14.22
N ARG A 236 -7.52 -5.26 15.42
CA ARG A 236 -8.60 -4.70 16.24
C ARG A 236 -9.27 -3.50 15.57
N GLU A 237 -8.52 -2.60 14.95
CA GLU A 237 -9.08 -1.43 14.28
C GLU A 237 -9.83 -1.81 13.00
N VAL A 238 -9.30 -2.77 12.22
CA VAL A 238 -10.01 -3.35 11.07
C VAL A 238 -11.31 -4.00 11.52
N LYS A 239 -11.27 -4.86 12.55
CA LYS A 239 -12.46 -5.53 13.07
C LYS A 239 -13.53 -4.53 13.50
N LYS A 240 -13.18 -3.45 14.22
CA LYS A 240 -14.12 -2.39 14.58
C LYS A 240 -14.82 -1.76 13.39
N PHE A 241 -14.14 -1.63 12.26
CA PHE A 241 -14.77 -1.12 11.03
C PHE A 241 -15.67 -2.18 10.39
N LEU A 242 -15.23 -3.44 10.35
CA LEU A 242 -15.99 -4.50 9.70
C LEU A 242 -17.28 -4.88 10.45
N GLU A 243 -17.33 -4.65 11.74
CA GLU A 243 -18.47 -5.00 12.61
C GLU A 243 -19.48 -3.85 12.80
N LYS A 244 -19.23 -2.67 12.23
CA LYS A 244 -20.22 -1.58 12.16
C LYS A 244 -21.36 -1.93 11.20
#